data_74c4e846d29659812d629a7cd9f65dcb
#
_entry.id   74c4e846d29659812d629a7cd9f65dcb
#
_cell.length_a   1.000
_cell.length_b   1.000
_cell.length_c   1.000
_cell.angle_alpha   90.00
_cell.angle_beta   90.00
_cell.angle_gamma   90.00
#
_symmetry.space_group_name_H-M   'P 1'
#
loop_
_entity.id
_entity.type
_entity.pdbx_description
1 polymer ?
#
loop_
_entity_poly.entity_id
_entity_poly.type
_entity_poly.pdbx_seq_one_letter_code
_entity_poly.pdbx_strand_id
1 'polypeptide(L)'
;GEIIERFEKKGLKIIGIKMMSLDSALLQAHYAHLVDKPFYKGLEEFMKSSPVIAMALEGYECINSIRIILGATNPKEADAGTIRGDMAMESGRNLVHASDSKENGIIEVARFFKASELFDYDKSEFMHVYEAYGK
;
A
#
# COMPACT_ATOMS: atom_id res chain seq x y z
N GLY A 1 -5.03 9.56 7.75
CA GLY A 1 -4.38 9.65 9.05
C GLY A 1 -4.27 8.30 9.71
N GLU A 2 -5.37 7.68 10.04
CA GLU A 2 -5.43 6.42 10.81
C GLU A 2 -4.69 5.25 10.15
N ILE A 3 -4.80 5.12 8.84
CA ILE A 3 -4.09 4.08 8.08
C ILE A 3 -2.57 4.33 8.11
N ILE A 4 -2.16 5.57 7.89
CA ILE A 4 -0.75 5.97 7.94
C ILE A 4 -0.18 5.70 9.33
N GLU A 5 -0.92 6.05 10.37
CA GLU A 5 -0.53 5.83 11.76
C GLU A 5 -0.27 4.35 12.06
N ARG A 6 -1.10 3.44 11.53
CA ARG A 6 -0.92 2.00 11.73
C ARG A 6 0.41 1.49 11.14
N PHE A 7 0.79 1.99 9.97
CA PHE A 7 2.07 1.64 9.37
C PHE A 7 3.25 2.19 10.19
N GLU A 8 3.16 3.44 10.61
CA GLU A 8 4.22 4.06 11.41
C GLU A 8 4.38 3.40 12.78
N LYS A 9 3.28 3.10 13.46
CA LYS A 9 3.31 2.40 14.75
C LYS A 9 3.91 1.00 14.67
N LYS A 10 3.77 0.33 13.51
CA LYS A 10 4.39 -0.98 13.29
C LYS A 10 5.91 -0.88 13.12
N GLY A 11 6.44 0.30 12.87
CA GLY A 11 7.87 0.52 12.65
C GLY A 11 8.26 0.63 11.18
N LEU A 12 7.28 0.72 10.27
CA LEU A 12 7.55 0.95 8.86
C LEU A 12 7.93 2.41 8.61
N LYS A 13 8.91 2.61 7.73
CA LYS A 13 9.37 3.95 7.36
C LYS A 13 8.69 4.37 6.07
N ILE A 14 8.08 5.54 6.07
CA ILE A 14 7.53 6.15 4.85
C ILE A 14 8.68 6.83 4.14
N ILE A 15 9.07 6.32 2.97
CA ILE A 15 10.15 6.90 2.15
C ILE A 15 9.62 7.72 0.99
N GLY A 16 8.34 7.62 0.68
CA GLY A 16 7.65 8.44 -0.29
C GLY A 16 6.17 8.49 0.01
N ILE A 17 5.57 9.65 -0.15
CA ILE A 17 4.13 9.84 0.03
C ILE A 17 3.66 10.98 -0.85
N LYS A 18 2.55 10.80 -1.56
CA LYS A 18 1.95 11.86 -2.35
C LYS A 18 0.47 11.61 -2.60
N MET A 19 -0.25 12.70 -2.82
CA MET A 19 -1.61 12.65 -3.35
C MET A 19 -1.55 12.72 -4.86
N MET A 20 -2.30 11.85 -5.54
CA MET A 20 -2.31 11.82 -7.01
C MET A 20 -3.65 11.34 -7.54
N SER A 21 -3.98 11.76 -8.76
CA SER A 21 -5.06 11.18 -9.53
C SER A 21 -4.52 10.07 -10.41
N LEU A 22 -5.21 8.94 -10.42
CA LEU A 22 -4.83 7.80 -11.26
C LEU A 22 -5.44 7.97 -12.64
N ASP A 23 -4.66 7.70 -13.69
CA ASP A 23 -5.15 7.70 -15.05
C ASP A 23 -5.27 6.27 -15.61
N SER A 24 -5.93 6.13 -16.75
CA SER A 24 -6.15 4.83 -17.37
C SER A 24 -4.86 4.12 -17.75
N ALA A 25 -3.85 4.85 -18.22
CA ALA A 25 -2.58 4.25 -18.61
C ALA A 25 -1.86 3.63 -17.40
N LEU A 26 -1.82 4.34 -16.28
CA LEU A 26 -1.22 3.85 -15.05
C LEU A 26 -1.96 2.62 -14.51
N LEU A 27 -3.30 2.68 -14.48
CA LEU A 27 -4.14 1.58 -14.00
C LEU A 27 -4.02 0.33 -14.87
N GLN A 28 -3.98 0.49 -16.19
CA GLN A 28 -3.78 -0.63 -17.11
C GLN A 28 -2.42 -1.29 -16.92
N ALA A 29 -1.38 -0.51 -16.67
CA ALA A 29 -0.05 -1.04 -16.36
C ALA A 29 -0.04 -1.76 -15.01
N HIS A 30 -0.65 -1.17 -13.99
CA HIS A 30 -0.67 -1.71 -12.63
C HIS A 30 -1.52 -2.97 -12.50
N TYR A 31 -2.64 -3.02 -13.20
CA TYR A 31 -3.58 -4.14 -13.20
C TYR A 31 -3.60 -4.89 -14.54
N ALA A 32 -2.44 -4.99 -15.21
CA ALA A 32 -2.35 -5.62 -16.55
C ALA A 32 -2.97 -7.02 -16.59
N HIS A 33 -2.83 -7.78 -15.52
CA HIS A 33 -3.39 -9.14 -15.39
C HIS A 33 -4.92 -9.17 -15.21
N LEU A 34 -5.57 -8.02 -15.00
CA LEU A 34 -7.01 -7.89 -14.78
C LEU A 34 -7.74 -7.18 -15.91
N VAL A 35 -7.01 -6.57 -16.86
CA VAL A 35 -7.60 -5.70 -17.90
C VAL A 35 -8.71 -6.40 -18.70
N ASP A 36 -8.57 -7.70 -18.97
CA ASP A 36 -9.55 -8.48 -19.72
C ASP A 36 -10.69 -9.05 -18.88
N LYS A 37 -10.69 -8.78 -17.57
CA LYS A 37 -11.74 -9.27 -16.69
C LYS A 37 -13.00 -8.39 -16.77
N PRO A 38 -14.21 -8.98 -16.65
CA PRO A 38 -15.46 -8.22 -16.77
C PRO A 38 -15.60 -7.07 -15.76
N PHE A 39 -15.02 -7.22 -14.57
CA PHE A 39 -15.10 -6.21 -13.52
C PHE A 39 -14.08 -5.06 -13.67
N TYR A 40 -13.12 -5.17 -14.59
CA TYR A 40 -12.03 -4.20 -14.69
C TYR A 40 -12.50 -2.78 -14.97
N LYS A 41 -13.48 -2.61 -15.85
CA LYS A 41 -14.01 -1.28 -16.18
C LYS A 41 -14.55 -0.55 -14.95
N GLY A 42 -15.30 -1.26 -14.12
CA GLY A 42 -15.82 -0.72 -12.86
C GLY A 42 -14.71 -0.39 -11.87
N LEU A 43 -13.68 -1.25 -11.78
CA LEU A 43 -12.51 -1.00 -10.96
C LEU A 43 -11.77 0.27 -11.41
N GLU A 44 -11.52 0.41 -12.71
CA GLU A 44 -10.85 1.58 -13.28
C GLU A 44 -11.63 2.86 -13.01
N GLU A 45 -12.94 2.86 -13.26
CA GLU A 45 -13.82 4.01 -13.00
C GLU A 45 -13.79 4.40 -11.52
N PHE A 46 -13.86 3.42 -10.63
CA PHE A 46 -13.81 3.67 -9.18
C PHE A 46 -12.46 4.26 -8.76
N MET A 47 -11.35 3.69 -9.21
CA MET A 47 -10.00 4.16 -8.87
C MET A 47 -9.70 5.55 -9.42
N LYS A 48 -10.35 5.95 -10.50
CA LYS A 48 -10.21 7.29 -11.09
C LYS A 48 -11.16 8.32 -10.47
N SER A 49 -12.13 7.91 -9.67
CA SER A 49 -13.21 8.78 -9.18
C SER A 49 -12.74 9.89 -8.24
N SER A 50 -11.62 9.72 -7.57
CA SER A 50 -11.05 10.73 -6.68
C SER A 50 -9.54 10.52 -6.53
N PRO A 51 -8.80 11.56 -6.08
CA PRO A 51 -7.39 11.41 -5.77
C PRO A 51 -7.16 10.34 -4.69
N VAL A 52 -5.99 9.71 -4.75
CA VAL A 52 -5.54 8.70 -3.79
C VAL A 52 -4.24 9.13 -3.15
N ILE A 53 -3.93 8.56 -1.99
CA ILE A 53 -2.62 8.67 -1.37
C ILE A 53 -1.82 7.45 -1.78
N ALA A 54 -0.68 7.68 -2.43
CA ALA A 54 0.31 6.65 -2.74
C ALA A 54 1.45 6.74 -1.72
N MET A 55 1.88 5.59 -1.21
CA MET A 55 2.99 5.51 -0.25
C MET A 55 4.00 4.46 -0.68
N ALA A 56 5.28 4.80 -0.52
CA ALA A 56 6.37 3.84 -0.58
C ALA A 56 6.87 3.61 0.84
N LEU A 57 6.84 2.37 1.28
CA LEU A 57 7.18 1.96 2.63
C LEU A 57 8.41 1.07 2.63
N GLU A 58 9.25 1.22 3.64
CA GLU A 58 10.45 0.44 3.85
C GLU A 58 10.47 -0.13 5.27
N GLY A 59 10.95 -1.35 5.42
CA GLY A 59 11.06 -2.00 6.73
C GLY A 59 11.42 -3.46 6.60
N TYR A 60 11.74 -4.07 7.75
CA TYR A 60 12.02 -5.49 7.82
C TYR A 60 10.75 -6.30 7.52
N GLU A 61 10.87 -7.28 6.62
CA GLU A 61 9.71 -8.08 6.17
C GLU A 61 8.52 -7.21 5.75
N CYS A 62 8.81 -6.11 5.06
CA CYS A 62 7.85 -5.04 4.74
C CYS A 62 6.57 -5.56 4.08
N ILE A 63 6.70 -6.41 3.05
CA ILE A 63 5.55 -6.95 2.32
C ILE A 63 4.63 -7.73 3.26
N ASN A 64 5.20 -8.66 4.02
CA ASN A 64 4.42 -9.48 4.95
C ASN A 64 3.81 -8.64 6.07
N SER A 65 4.58 -7.72 6.64
CA SER A 65 4.11 -6.83 7.70
C SER A 65 2.93 -5.96 7.24
N ILE A 66 3.03 -5.39 6.06
CA ILE A 66 1.94 -4.58 5.47
C ILE A 66 0.69 -5.45 5.27
N ARG A 67 0.83 -6.62 4.69
CA ARG A 67 -0.32 -7.49 4.40
C ARG A 67 -1.03 -7.96 5.67
N ILE A 68 -0.29 -8.21 6.75
CA ILE A 68 -0.87 -8.54 8.05
C ILE A 68 -1.68 -7.34 8.60
N ILE A 69 -1.15 -6.13 8.47
CA ILE A 69 -1.83 -4.90 8.92
C ILE A 69 -3.10 -4.64 8.10
N LEU A 70 -3.06 -4.88 6.78
CA LEU A 70 -4.21 -4.69 5.91
C LEU A 70 -5.34 -5.68 6.20
N GLY A 71 -4.99 -6.93 6.47
CA GLY A 71 -5.94 -8.03 6.58
C GLY A 71 -6.32 -8.65 5.24
N ALA A 72 -7.17 -9.65 5.26
CA ALA A 72 -7.63 -10.38 4.09
C ALA A 72 -8.26 -9.43 3.06
N THR A 73 -8.09 -9.75 1.76
CA THR A 73 -8.62 -8.95 0.65
C THR A 73 -10.13 -8.76 0.75
N ASN A 74 -10.86 -9.81 1.14
CA ASN A 74 -12.26 -9.70 1.45
C ASN A 74 -12.43 -9.20 2.89
N PRO A 75 -12.99 -8.00 3.10
CA PRO A 75 -13.13 -7.43 4.44
C PRO A 75 -13.95 -8.30 5.41
N LYS A 76 -14.88 -9.10 4.89
CA LYS A 76 -15.70 -10.00 5.72
C LYS A 76 -14.90 -11.14 6.33
N GLU A 77 -13.76 -11.48 5.74
CA GLU A 77 -12.83 -12.50 6.20
C GLU A 77 -11.64 -11.92 6.96
N ALA A 78 -11.49 -10.60 6.95
CA ALA A 78 -10.39 -9.92 7.62
C ALA A 78 -10.62 -9.89 9.13
N ASP A 79 -9.57 -10.18 9.88
CA ASP A 79 -9.64 -10.19 11.34
C ASP A 79 -9.83 -8.77 11.89
N ALA A 80 -10.51 -8.67 13.01
CA ALA A 80 -10.57 -7.42 13.79
C ALA A 80 -9.15 -7.00 14.18
N GLY A 81 -8.90 -5.68 14.15
CA GLY A 81 -7.56 -5.12 14.37
C GLY A 81 -6.81 -4.86 13.08
N THR A 82 -7.20 -5.47 11.97
CA THR A 82 -6.67 -5.13 10.65
C THR A 82 -7.40 -3.93 10.06
N ILE A 83 -6.78 -3.25 9.09
CA ILE A 83 -7.41 -2.10 8.44
C ILE A 83 -8.74 -2.50 7.80
N ARG A 84 -8.74 -3.58 7.02
CA ARG A 84 -9.95 -4.03 6.33
C ARG A 84 -10.98 -4.61 7.28
N GLY A 85 -10.55 -5.33 8.31
CA GLY A 85 -11.45 -5.87 9.32
C GLY A 85 -12.17 -4.80 10.13
N ASP A 86 -11.49 -3.70 10.43
CA ASP A 86 -12.03 -2.60 11.25
C ASP A 86 -12.85 -1.59 10.43
N MET A 87 -12.48 -1.34 9.17
CA MET A 87 -12.93 -0.16 8.45
C MET A 87 -13.57 -0.43 7.09
N ALA A 88 -13.56 -1.65 6.58
CA ALA A 88 -14.12 -2.00 5.28
C ALA A 88 -15.22 -3.05 5.37
N MET A 89 -16.13 -3.06 4.39
CA MET A 89 -17.26 -4.00 4.33
C MET A 89 -17.31 -4.81 3.04
N GLU A 90 -16.86 -4.26 1.94
CA GLU A 90 -16.99 -4.87 0.60
C GLU A 90 -15.64 -5.04 -0.08
N SER A 91 -15.46 -6.17 -0.78
CA SER A 91 -14.20 -6.48 -1.47
C SER A 91 -13.83 -5.48 -2.56
N GLY A 92 -14.82 -4.94 -3.27
CA GLY A 92 -14.60 -3.93 -4.30
C GLY A 92 -14.23 -2.55 -3.76
N ARG A 93 -14.40 -2.34 -2.46
CA ARG A 93 -14.11 -1.08 -1.77
C ARG A 93 -13.40 -1.35 -0.46
N ASN A 94 -12.27 -2.04 -0.54
CA ASN A 94 -11.53 -2.51 0.62
C ASN A 94 -10.42 -1.57 1.08
N LEU A 95 -10.55 -0.27 0.79
CA LEU A 95 -9.80 0.89 1.30
C LEU A 95 -8.36 1.02 0.80
N VAL A 96 -7.60 -0.05 0.74
CA VAL A 96 -6.16 -0.04 0.51
C VAL A 96 -5.77 -1.13 -0.47
N HIS A 97 -4.69 -0.87 -1.20
CA HIS A 97 -4.03 -1.83 -2.07
C HIS A 97 -2.55 -1.86 -1.70
N ALA A 98 -1.93 -3.01 -1.76
CA ALA A 98 -0.51 -3.20 -1.45
C ALA A 98 0.12 -4.19 -2.40
N SER A 99 1.42 -4.04 -2.60
CA SER A 99 2.20 -5.00 -3.38
C SER A 99 2.17 -6.38 -2.74
N ASP A 100 2.13 -7.41 -3.57
CA ASP A 100 1.97 -8.80 -3.13
C ASP A 100 3.30 -9.56 -2.95
N SER A 101 4.39 -8.99 -3.44
CA SER A 101 5.72 -9.57 -3.33
C SER A 101 6.79 -8.49 -3.32
N LYS A 102 7.99 -8.84 -2.86
CA LYS A 102 9.13 -7.91 -2.88
C LYS A 102 9.47 -7.47 -4.31
N GLU A 103 9.45 -8.40 -5.26
CA GLU A 103 9.74 -8.13 -6.67
C GLU A 103 8.72 -7.14 -7.26
N ASN A 104 7.44 -7.41 -7.02
CA ASN A 104 6.37 -6.51 -7.47
C ASN A 104 6.42 -5.17 -6.74
N GLY A 105 6.78 -5.16 -5.46
CA GLY A 105 6.94 -3.93 -4.69
C GLY A 105 7.96 -2.99 -5.31
N ILE A 106 9.11 -3.50 -5.73
CA ILE A 106 10.16 -2.71 -6.39
C ILE A 106 9.64 -2.12 -7.71
N ILE A 107 8.98 -2.94 -8.53
CA ILE A 107 8.41 -2.51 -9.82
C ILE A 107 7.32 -1.45 -9.60
N GLU A 108 6.44 -1.66 -8.64
CA GLU A 108 5.31 -0.77 -8.36
C GLU A 108 5.76 0.57 -7.78
N VAL A 109 6.76 0.57 -6.88
CA VAL A 109 7.35 1.84 -6.39
C VAL A 109 7.91 2.64 -7.55
N ALA A 110 8.66 2.01 -8.46
CA ALA A 110 9.21 2.68 -9.64
C ALA A 110 8.11 3.17 -10.60
N ARG A 111 6.95 2.52 -10.62
CA ARG A 111 5.79 2.94 -11.43
C ARG A 111 5.12 4.19 -10.87
N PHE A 112 4.99 4.28 -9.56
CA PHE A 112 4.25 5.35 -8.90
C PHE A 112 5.14 6.53 -8.47
N PHE A 113 6.43 6.32 -8.25
CA PHE A 113 7.34 7.33 -7.73
C PHE A 113 8.55 7.53 -8.62
N LYS A 114 8.94 8.80 -8.81
CA LYS A 114 10.25 9.16 -9.37
C LYS A 114 11.30 9.01 -8.27
N ALA A 115 12.55 8.77 -8.64
CA ALA A 115 13.65 8.68 -7.68
C ALA A 115 13.75 9.93 -6.78
N SER A 116 13.46 11.11 -7.33
CA SER A 116 13.46 12.38 -6.58
C SER A 116 12.33 12.50 -5.55
N GLU A 117 11.34 11.61 -5.60
CA GLU A 117 10.20 11.58 -4.66
C GLU A 117 10.42 10.60 -3.52
N LEU A 118 11.55 9.90 -3.50
CA LEU A 118 11.90 8.93 -2.46
C LEU A 118 13.04 9.48 -1.60
N PHE A 119 12.94 9.26 -0.29
CA PHE A 119 13.86 9.82 0.68
C PHE A 119 14.48 8.73 1.54
N ASP A 120 15.78 8.85 1.82
CA ASP A 120 16.48 8.00 2.78
C ASP A 120 16.76 8.82 4.03
N TYR A 121 16.31 8.30 5.19
CA TYR A 121 16.46 8.97 6.49
C TYR A 121 16.28 7.96 7.61
N ASP A 122 16.77 8.30 8.80
CA ASP A 122 16.62 7.46 9.98
C ASP A 122 15.49 7.97 10.88
N LYS A 123 14.72 7.04 11.43
CA LYS A 123 13.69 7.35 12.43
C LYS A 123 14.24 7.03 13.81
N SER A 124 14.07 7.96 14.74
CA SER A 124 14.59 7.82 16.12
C SER A 124 13.98 6.63 16.86
N GLU A 125 12.74 6.27 16.56
CA GLU A 125 12.06 5.14 17.18
C GLU A 125 12.53 3.76 16.69
N PHE A 126 13.30 3.69 15.63
CA PHE A 126 13.76 2.41 15.06
C PHE A 126 14.61 1.60 16.06
N MET A 127 15.37 2.28 16.90
CA MET A 127 16.17 1.60 17.93
C MET A 127 15.31 0.82 18.95
N HIS A 128 14.04 1.15 19.05
CA HIS A 128 13.09 0.51 19.95
C HIS A 128 12.23 -0.56 19.26
N VAL A 129 12.27 -0.64 17.94
CA VAL A 129 11.44 -1.54 17.13
C VAL A 129 12.25 -2.65 16.48
N TYR A 130 13.50 -2.39 16.12
CA TYR A 130 14.36 -3.32 15.40
C TYR A 130 15.61 -3.67 16.23
N GLU A 131 15.87 -4.95 16.43
CA GLU A 131 17.05 -5.43 17.17
C GLU A 131 18.38 -5.11 16.46
N ALA A 132 18.35 -5.12 15.15
CA ALA A 132 19.53 -4.97 14.30
C ALA A 132 19.62 -3.62 13.62
N TYR A 133 18.88 -2.61 14.14
CA TYR A 133 18.89 -1.29 13.54
C TYR A 133 20.28 -0.67 13.55
N GLY A 134 20.73 -0.17 12.40
CA GLY A 134 22.03 0.46 12.25
C GLY A 134 23.20 -0.51 11.97
N LYS A 135 22.91 -1.79 11.79
CA LYS A 135 23.93 -2.81 11.49
C LYS A 135 24.11 -3.07 10.00
#